data_f4630ed4a7ae4a72331d87a7af98d5fd
#
_entry.id   f4630ed4a7ae4a72331d87a7af98d5fd
#
_cell.length_a   1.000
_cell.length_b   1.000
_cell.length_c   1.000
_cell.angle_alpha   90.00
_cell.angle_beta   90.00
_cell.angle_gamma   90.00
#
_symmetry.space_group_name_H-M   'P 1'
#
loop_
_entity.id
_entity.type
_entity.pdbx_description
1 polymer ?
#
loop_
_entity_poly.entity_id
_entity_poly.type
_entity_poly.pdbx_seq_one_letter_code
_entity_poly.pdbx_strand_id
1 'polypeptide(L)'
;MVNSKLYLAPMEDVTDPAFRLLCKRFGAARVYTEFVNADALVRDVASTTRKLQISDAERPVAIQIYGRDAESMADAARIVEQAKPDFIDINFGCPVKKVAGKGAGAGLLKDIPKMLEITRAVVNAVNTPATFKTRLGWVDNNRIITDIAEPLQDCGITELAIHGRTRSQMYRGEADWSLIREVKNNPRIHIPIIGNGDVTTPEQAKKCFDEFGVDAIMVGRATFGCPWIFEDMQHYLATGELLPPRSMQWCVDILKEHVE
;
A
#
# COMPACT_ATOMS: atom_id res chain seq x y z
N MET A 1 2.59 23.09 -8.87
CA MET A 1 1.97 21.74 -9.04
C MET A 1 1.72 21.21 -7.65
N VAL A 2 0.47 20.91 -7.29
CA VAL A 2 0.13 20.22 -6.04
C VAL A 2 0.83 18.87 -6.12
N ASN A 3 1.77 18.63 -5.20
CA ASN A 3 2.50 17.35 -5.15
C ASN A 3 1.46 16.28 -4.83
N SER A 4 1.00 15.53 -5.82
CA SER A 4 -0.07 14.55 -5.67
C SER A 4 0.40 13.47 -4.68
N LYS A 5 -0.34 13.35 -3.61
CA LYS A 5 -0.10 12.38 -2.54
C LYS A 5 -1.08 11.22 -2.63
N LEU A 6 -1.45 10.84 -3.85
CA LEU A 6 -2.38 9.73 -4.12
C LEU A 6 -1.61 8.52 -4.66
N TYR A 7 -1.67 7.40 -3.95
CA TYR A 7 -0.94 6.18 -4.26
C TYR A 7 -1.90 5.05 -4.67
N LEU A 8 -1.50 4.23 -5.64
CA LEU A 8 -2.22 2.99 -5.96
C LEU A 8 -1.89 1.93 -4.90
N ALA A 9 -2.90 1.35 -4.27
CA ALA A 9 -2.68 0.27 -3.30
C ALA A 9 -2.19 -1.02 -3.98
N PRO A 10 -1.32 -1.82 -3.33
CA PRO A 10 -0.99 -3.16 -3.80
C PRO A 10 -2.21 -4.08 -3.72
N MET A 11 -2.56 -4.71 -4.83
CA MET A 11 -3.72 -5.61 -4.94
C MET A 11 -3.36 -6.83 -5.77
N GLU A 12 -3.44 -8.03 -5.16
CA GLU A 12 -3.19 -9.30 -5.85
C GLU A 12 -4.18 -9.51 -7.00
N ASP A 13 -3.70 -10.03 -8.10
CA ASP A 13 -4.43 -10.26 -9.35
C ASP A 13 -5.01 -8.97 -10.00
N VAL A 14 -4.50 -7.78 -9.61
CA VAL A 14 -4.98 -6.48 -10.13
C VAL A 14 -3.84 -5.55 -10.50
N THR A 15 -2.86 -5.36 -9.61
CA THR A 15 -1.79 -4.38 -9.84
C THR A 15 -0.63 -4.97 -10.63
N ASP A 16 -0.95 -5.58 -11.77
CA ASP A 16 0.00 -5.99 -12.80
C ASP A 16 0.66 -4.77 -13.49
N PRO A 17 1.70 -4.96 -14.32
CA PRO A 17 2.39 -3.85 -14.97
C PRO A 17 1.47 -2.96 -15.82
N ALA A 18 0.52 -3.53 -16.57
CA ALA A 18 -0.38 -2.77 -17.43
C ALA A 18 -1.30 -1.86 -16.61
N PHE A 19 -1.88 -2.39 -15.52
CA PHE A 19 -2.75 -1.60 -14.65
C PHE A 19 -1.99 -0.52 -13.89
N ARG A 20 -0.77 -0.80 -13.42
CA ARG A 20 0.07 0.20 -12.77
C ARG A 20 0.42 1.36 -13.70
N LEU A 21 0.82 1.07 -14.95
CA LEU A 21 1.08 2.08 -15.98
C LEU A 21 -0.16 2.92 -16.27
N LEU A 22 -1.32 2.29 -16.37
CA LEU A 22 -2.58 3.00 -16.59
C LEU A 22 -2.89 3.95 -15.42
N CYS A 23 -2.77 3.51 -14.19
CA CYS A 23 -2.95 4.38 -13.02
C CYS A 23 -1.91 5.51 -12.95
N LYS A 24 -0.65 5.25 -13.34
CA LYS A 24 0.39 6.29 -13.46
C LYS A 24 0.01 7.35 -14.49
N ARG A 25 -0.47 6.95 -15.65
CA ARG A 25 -0.95 7.87 -16.69
C ARG A 25 -2.03 8.81 -16.17
N PHE A 26 -2.94 8.32 -15.32
CA PHE A 26 -3.98 9.12 -14.69
C PHE A 26 -3.52 9.80 -13.39
N GLY A 27 -2.23 9.79 -13.09
CA GLY A 27 -1.66 10.62 -12.04
C GLY A 27 -1.48 9.95 -10.68
N ALA A 28 -1.51 8.61 -10.58
CA ALA A 28 -1.05 7.97 -9.36
C ALA A 28 0.41 8.38 -9.07
N ALA A 29 0.65 9.04 -7.94
CA ALA A 29 1.97 9.55 -7.59
C ALA A 29 2.97 8.42 -7.31
N ARG A 30 2.48 7.28 -6.80
CA ARG A 30 3.24 6.05 -6.59
C ARG A 30 2.35 4.85 -6.85
N VAL A 31 2.95 3.79 -7.37
CA VAL A 31 2.30 2.50 -7.57
C VAL A 31 3.05 1.40 -6.82
N TYR A 32 2.35 0.30 -6.57
CA TYR A 32 2.87 -0.87 -5.86
C TYR A 32 2.62 -2.11 -6.70
N THR A 33 3.56 -3.04 -6.70
CA THR A 33 3.35 -4.35 -7.33
C THR A 33 2.33 -5.16 -6.53
N GLU A 34 1.85 -6.26 -7.13
CA GLU A 34 1.26 -7.34 -6.34
C GLU A 34 2.27 -7.82 -5.30
N PHE A 35 1.78 -8.38 -4.19
CA PHE A 35 2.68 -8.84 -3.14
C PHE A 35 3.42 -10.13 -3.52
N VAL A 36 4.70 -10.19 -3.19
CA VAL A 36 5.63 -11.27 -3.51
C VAL A 36 5.89 -12.11 -2.26
N ASN A 37 5.73 -13.43 -2.35
CA ASN A 37 6.04 -14.34 -1.25
C ASN A 37 7.56 -14.49 -1.10
N ALA A 38 8.11 -14.16 0.07
CA ALA A 38 9.54 -14.20 0.35
C ALA A 38 10.12 -15.62 0.19
N ASP A 39 9.48 -16.63 0.81
CA ASP A 39 9.96 -18.02 0.73
C ASP A 39 9.98 -18.57 -0.71
N ALA A 40 8.98 -18.18 -1.52
CA ALA A 40 8.91 -18.58 -2.92
C ALA A 40 9.96 -17.83 -3.77
N LEU A 41 10.21 -16.56 -3.47
CA LEU A 41 11.21 -15.74 -4.16
C LEU A 41 12.63 -16.28 -3.92
N VAL A 42 12.97 -16.57 -2.67
CA VAL A 42 14.28 -17.14 -2.31
C VAL A 42 14.53 -18.49 -2.99
N ARG A 43 13.45 -19.25 -3.29
CA ARG A 43 13.52 -20.53 -4.03
C ARG A 43 13.44 -20.37 -5.54
N ASP A 44 13.50 -19.14 -6.04
CA ASP A 44 13.45 -18.81 -7.48
C ASP A 44 12.20 -19.38 -8.21
N VAL A 45 11.04 -19.30 -7.56
CA VAL A 45 9.78 -19.71 -8.20
C VAL A 45 9.41 -18.71 -9.30
N ALA A 46 9.41 -19.15 -10.54
CA ALA A 46 9.26 -18.32 -11.74
C ALA A 46 8.02 -17.38 -11.75
N SER A 47 6.87 -17.83 -11.18
CA SER A 47 5.68 -16.98 -11.06
C SER A 47 5.87 -15.82 -10.08
N THR A 48 6.75 -16.00 -9.10
CA THR A 48 7.08 -15.01 -8.09
C THR A 48 8.09 -13.99 -8.65
N THR A 49 9.12 -14.47 -9.34
CA THR A 49 10.15 -13.63 -9.96
C THR A 49 9.56 -12.70 -11.03
N ARG A 50 8.54 -13.15 -11.78
CA ARG A 50 7.84 -12.29 -12.75
C ARG A 50 7.19 -11.04 -12.12
N LYS A 51 6.74 -11.11 -10.86
CA LYS A 51 6.14 -9.96 -10.14
C LYS A 51 7.16 -8.87 -9.80
N LEU A 52 8.45 -9.13 -9.96
CA LEU A 52 9.52 -8.13 -9.78
C LEU A 52 9.71 -7.22 -11.00
N GLN A 53 9.04 -7.51 -12.11
CA GLN A 53 9.16 -6.70 -13.33
C GLN A 53 8.53 -5.33 -13.12
N ILE A 54 9.36 -4.31 -13.25
CA ILE A 54 9.00 -2.89 -13.16
C ILE A 54 9.66 -2.15 -14.32
N SER A 55 9.08 -1.02 -14.71
CA SER A 55 9.60 -0.15 -15.77
C SER A 55 9.83 1.27 -15.25
N ASP A 56 10.65 2.04 -15.96
CA ASP A 56 10.90 3.45 -15.60
C ASP A 56 9.64 4.31 -15.71
N ALA A 57 8.69 3.94 -16.57
CA ALA A 57 7.41 4.64 -16.69
C ALA A 57 6.49 4.49 -15.48
N GLU A 58 6.72 3.48 -14.63
CA GLU A 58 5.95 3.25 -13.39
C GLU A 58 6.49 4.05 -12.19
N ARG A 59 7.67 4.65 -12.32
CA ARG A 59 8.34 5.29 -11.18
C ARG A 59 7.62 6.55 -10.68
N PRO A 60 7.60 6.81 -9.36
CA PRO A 60 8.11 5.93 -8.27
C PRO A 60 7.28 4.65 -8.12
N VAL A 61 7.94 3.51 -8.00
CA VAL A 61 7.30 2.20 -7.84
C VAL A 61 7.88 1.45 -6.62
N ALA A 62 6.99 0.81 -5.86
CA ALA A 62 7.36 -0.05 -4.75
C ALA A 62 7.11 -1.52 -5.10
N ILE A 63 8.08 -2.40 -4.80
CA ILE A 63 7.86 -3.85 -4.83
C ILE A 63 7.47 -4.30 -3.42
N GLN A 64 6.30 -4.93 -3.31
CA GLN A 64 5.77 -5.38 -2.02
C GLN A 64 6.11 -6.86 -1.77
N ILE A 65 6.71 -7.15 -0.62
CA ILE A 65 7.04 -8.51 -0.16
C ILE A 65 6.25 -8.89 1.09
N TYR A 66 6.01 -10.19 1.28
CA TYR A 66 5.42 -10.74 2.49
C TYR A 66 6.04 -12.09 2.86
N GLY A 67 6.10 -12.35 4.14
CA GLY A 67 6.62 -13.58 4.70
C GLY A 67 6.35 -13.66 6.21
N ARG A 68 6.88 -14.66 6.87
CA ARG A 68 6.75 -14.89 8.32
C ARG A 68 8.09 -15.19 9.00
N ASP A 69 9.14 -15.26 8.24
CA ASP A 69 10.49 -15.59 8.72
C ASP A 69 11.44 -14.43 8.40
N ALA A 70 12.27 -14.04 9.37
CA ALA A 70 13.10 -12.86 9.25
C ALA A 70 14.24 -13.04 8.23
N GLU A 71 14.84 -14.23 8.18
CA GLU A 71 15.93 -14.53 7.24
C GLU A 71 15.41 -14.57 5.80
N SER A 72 14.31 -15.31 5.55
CA SER A 72 13.67 -15.35 4.23
C SER A 72 13.22 -13.95 3.75
N MET A 73 12.71 -13.10 4.64
CA MET A 73 12.30 -11.74 4.30
C MET A 73 13.49 -10.83 3.98
N ALA A 74 14.61 -10.96 4.71
CA ALA A 74 15.83 -10.24 4.43
C ALA A 74 16.46 -10.66 3.10
N ASP A 75 16.49 -11.97 2.81
CA ASP A 75 17.02 -12.50 1.55
C ASP A 75 16.14 -12.09 0.37
N ALA A 76 14.81 -12.16 0.52
CA ALA A 76 13.87 -11.67 -0.48
C ALA A 76 14.06 -10.17 -0.75
N ALA A 77 14.29 -9.36 0.28
CA ALA A 77 14.55 -7.93 0.11
C ALA A 77 15.83 -7.67 -0.69
N ARG A 78 16.92 -8.43 -0.46
CA ARG A 78 18.16 -8.35 -1.26
C ARG A 78 17.92 -8.71 -2.74
N ILE A 79 17.09 -9.73 -2.99
CA ILE A 79 16.72 -10.11 -4.37
C ILE A 79 15.90 -8.99 -5.02
N VAL A 80 14.90 -8.45 -4.31
CA VAL A 80 14.06 -7.34 -4.79
C VAL A 80 14.88 -6.09 -5.07
N GLU A 81 15.89 -5.78 -4.26
CA GLU A 81 16.78 -4.63 -4.46
C GLU A 81 17.52 -4.69 -5.81
N GLN A 82 17.81 -5.89 -6.34
CA GLN A 82 18.42 -6.05 -7.67
C GLN A 82 17.52 -5.56 -8.82
N ALA A 83 16.21 -5.56 -8.62
CA ALA A 83 15.25 -4.98 -9.57
C ALA A 83 15.20 -3.44 -9.50
N LYS A 84 15.93 -2.83 -8.56
CA LYS A 84 16.07 -1.37 -8.35
C LYS A 84 14.72 -0.65 -8.23
N PRO A 85 13.80 -1.10 -7.36
CA PRO A 85 12.59 -0.33 -7.07
C PRO A 85 12.96 0.97 -6.32
N ASP A 86 12.03 1.94 -6.31
CA ASP A 86 12.21 3.14 -5.50
C ASP A 86 11.97 2.87 -4.02
N PHE A 87 11.15 1.85 -3.71
CA PHE A 87 10.84 1.40 -2.35
C PHE A 87 10.67 -0.12 -2.30
N ILE A 88 11.00 -0.72 -1.16
CA ILE A 88 10.61 -2.09 -0.80
C ILE A 88 9.52 -2.00 0.26
N ASP A 89 8.31 -2.49 -0.03
CA ASP A 89 7.17 -2.39 0.88
C ASP A 89 6.92 -3.72 1.60
N ILE A 90 6.75 -3.66 2.92
CA ILE A 90 6.52 -4.83 3.76
C ILE A 90 5.02 -4.99 4.00
N ASN A 91 4.42 -6.10 3.55
CA ASN A 91 3.00 -6.38 3.74
C ASN A 91 2.72 -7.11 5.06
N PHE A 92 2.15 -6.39 6.01
CA PHE A 92 1.54 -6.95 7.22
C PHE A 92 0.04 -6.59 7.35
N GLY A 93 -0.60 -6.40 6.19
CA GLY A 93 -2.02 -6.04 6.10
C GLY A 93 -2.91 -7.03 5.35
N CYS A 94 -2.36 -8.00 4.60
CA CYS A 94 -3.17 -8.97 3.84
C CYS A 94 -4.02 -9.84 4.77
N PRO A 95 -5.38 -9.77 4.68
CA PRO A 95 -6.25 -10.43 5.65
C PRO A 95 -6.64 -11.86 5.26
N VAL A 96 -6.34 -12.28 4.01
CA VAL A 96 -6.83 -13.55 3.49
C VAL A 96 -6.30 -14.75 4.27
N LYS A 97 -7.16 -15.76 4.48
CA LYS A 97 -6.84 -16.93 5.28
C LYS A 97 -5.58 -17.68 4.78
N LYS A 98 -5.37 -17.73 3.49
CA LYS A 98 -4.21 -18.34 2.82
C LYS A 98 -2.87 -17.73 3.27
N VAL A 99 -2.85 -16.44 3.60
CA VAL A 99 -1.68 -15.69 4.06
C VAL A 99 -1.70 -15.54 5.58
N ALA A 100 -2.70 -14.86 6.12
CA ALA A 100 -2.79 -14.54 7.54
C ALA A 100 -2.97 -15.76 8.45
N GLY A 101 -3.63 -16.80 7.96
CA GLY A 101 -3.78 -18.08 8.68
C GLY A 101 -2.47 -18.86 8.83
N LYS A 102 -1.45 -18.55 8.00
CA LYS A 102 -0.11 -19.15 8.08
C LYS A 102 0.89 -18.28 8.86
N GLY A 103 0.43 -17.22 9.53
CA GLY A 103 1.27 -16.34 10.33
C GLY A 103 2.04 -15.27 9.52
N ALA A 104 1.66 -15.05 8.25
CA ALA A 104 2.22 -13.99 7.40
C ALA A 104 1.19 -12.85 7.19
N GLY A 105 1.60 -11.74 6.56
CA GLY A 105 0.72 -10.61 6.33
C GLY A 105 0.07 -10.13 7.64
N ALA A 106 -1.24 -9.91 7.65
CA ALA A 106 -1.95 -9.50 8.87
C ALA A 106 -1.89 -10.54 10.02
N GLY A 107 -1.43 -11.77 9.78
CA GLY A 107 -1.21 -12.78 10.81
C GLY A 107 -0.20 -12.34 11.87
N LEU A 108 0.77 -11.51 11.50
CA LEU A 108 1.79 -10.97 12.39
C LEU A 108 1.26 -9.90 13.37
N LEU A 109 0.06 -9.38 13.17
CA LEU A 109 -0.62 -8.52 14.16
C LEU A 109 -0.93 -9.24 15.50
N LYS A 110 -0.71 -10.56 15.56
CA LYS A 110 -0.81 -11.36 16.80
C LYS A 110 0.54 -11.57 17.49
N ASP A 111 1.65 -11.24 16.82
CA ASP A 111 3.01 -11.46 17.31
C ASP A 111 3.87 -10.23 16.98
N ILE A 112 3.74 -9.21 17.81
CA ILE A 112 4.42 -7.93 17.59
C ILE A 112 5.95 -8.06 17.69
N PRO A 113 6.53 -8.82 18.65
CA PRO A 113 7.97 -9.05 18.67
C PRO A 113 8.50 -9.62 17.34
N LYS A 114 7.80 -10.61 16.76
CA LYS A 114 8.16 -11.21 15.46
C LYS A 114 7.98 -10.23 14.30
N MET A 115 6.92 -9.43 14.32
CA MET A 115 6.70 -8.36 13.34
C MET A 115 7.88 -7.37 13.31
N LEU A 116 8.33 -6.90 14.47
CA LEU A 116 9.44 -5.96 14.60
C LEU A 116 10.78 -6.61 14.23
N GLU A 117 10.99 -7.88 14.58
CA GLU A 117 12.17 -8.66 14.18
C GLU A 117 12.30 -8.72 12.64
N ILE A 118 11.22 -9.10 11.96
CA ILE A 118 11.17 -9.17 10.49
C ILE A 118 11.40 -7.80 9.87
N THR A 119 10.77 -6.76 10.41
CA THR A 119 10.91 -5.38 9.90
C THR A 119 12.38 -4.92 9.98
N ARG A 120 13.03 -5.11 11.13
CA ARG A 120 14.46 -4.78 11.30
C ARG A 120 15.35 -5.60 10.36
N ALA A 121 15.05 -6.89 10.17
CA ALA A 121 15.82 -7.75 9.27
C ALA A 121 15.77 -7.24 7.83
N VAL A 122 14.58 -6.82 7.35
CA VAL A 122 14.43 -6.24 6.00
C VAL A 122 15.17 -4.91 5.89
N VAL A 123 14.92 -3.98 6.83
CA VAL A 123 15.54 -2.63 6.80
C VAL A 123 17.07 -2.73 6.81
N ASN A 124 17.64 -3.63 7.62
CA ASN A 124 19.11 -3.80 7.71
C ASN A 124 19.72 -4.55 6.52
N ALA A 125 18.91 -5.23 5.71
CA ALA A 125 19.39 -6.05 4.61
C ALA A 125 19.65 -5.28 3.32
N VAL A 126 19.07 -4.07 3.16
CA VAL A 126 19.04 -3.30 1.91
C VAL A 126 19.34 -1.81 2.14
N ASN A 127 19.75 -1.12 1.08
CA ASN A 127 19.89 0.34 1.06
C ASN A 127 18.62 1.03 0.52
N THR A 128 17.80 0.32 -0.25
CA THR A 128 16.54 0.82 -0.76
C THR A 128 15.59 1.15 0.40
N PRO A 129 14.94 2.34 0.42
CA PRO A 129 14.01 2.72 1.47
C PRO A 129 12.91 1.67 1.68
N ALA A 130 12.75 1.20 2.92
CA ALA A 130 11.70 0.25 3.29
C ALA A 130 10.46 0.98 3.79
N THR A 131 9.29 0.63 3.23
CA THR A 131 7.98 1.10 3.68
C THR A 131 7.17 -0.04 4.27
N PHE A 132 6.07 0.27 4.94
CA PHE A 132 5.31 -0.72 5.69
C PHE A 132 3.81 -0.52 5.49
N LYS A 133 3.08 -1.59 5.20
CA LYS A 133 1.62 -1.54 5.06
C LYS A 133 0.93 -2.52 5.99
N THR A 134 0.02 -1.99 6.84
CA THR A 134 -0.68 -2.77 7.86
C THR A 134 -2.16 -2.39 8.01
N ARG A 135 -2.79 -2.93 9.06
CA ARG A 135 -4.17 -2.69 9.50
C ARG A 135 -4.21 -2.21 10.95
N LEU A 136 -5.39 -1.82 11.44
CA LEU A 136 -5.59 -1.35 12.80
C LEU A 136 -5.26 -2.39 13.88
N GLY A 137 -5.39 -3.68 13.55
CA GLY A 137 -5.17 -4.78 14.45
C GLY A 137 -5.70 -6.10 13.88
N TRP A 138 -5.63 -7.18 14.68
CA TRP A 138 -6.13 -8.50 14.30
C TRP A 138 -7.65 -8.60 14.41
N VAL A 139 -8.23 -8.15 15.53
CA VAL A 139 -9.67 -8.16 15.85
C VAL A 139 -10.13 -6.78 16.33
N ASP A 140 -11.44 -6.56 16.31
CA ASP A 140 -12.02 -5.23 16.56
C ASP A 140 -11.83 -4.72 17.99
N ASN A 141 -11.75 -5.62 18.95
CA ASN A 141 -11.48 -5.30 20.36
C ASN A 141 -9.98 -5.24 20.70
N ASN A 142 -9.10 -5.40 19.72
CA ASN A 142 -7.64 -5.28 19.89
C ASN A 142 -7.04 -4.54 18.69
N ARG A 143 -7.23 -3.22 18.67
CA ARG A 143 -6.70 -2.29 17.67
C ARG A 143 -5.40 -1.70 18.20
N ILE A 144 -4.29 -2.26 17.78
CA ILE A 144 -2.96 -2.00 18.34
C ILE A 144 -2.13 -0.98 17.55
N ILE A 145 -2.68 -0.39 16.49
CA ILE A 145 -1.90 0.44 15.56
C ILE A 145 -1.22 1.63 16.23
N THR A 146 -1.87 2.26 17.22
CA THR A 146 -1.31 3.37 17.98
C THR A 146 -0.11 2.94 18.83
N ASP A 147 -0.11 1.71 19.33
CA ASP A 147 0.95 1.17 20.19
C ASP A 147 2.17 0.69 19.37
N ILE A 148 1.95 0.27 18.11
CA ILE A 148 3.01 -0.32 17.29
C ILE A 148 3.63 0.66 16.28
N ALA A 149 3.01 1.80 16.02
CA ALA A 149 3.48 2.76 15.02
C ALA A 149 4.89 3.30 15.33
N GLU A 150 5.14 3.69 16.58
CA GLU A 150 6.45 4.16 17.03
C GLU A 150 7.51 3.05 17.01
N PRO A 151 7.28 1.86 17.60
CA PRO A 151 8.21 0.72 17.44
C PRO A 151 8.50 0.33 15.99
N LEU A 152 7.56 0.47 15.07
CA LEU A 152 7.79 0.24 13.64
C LEU A 152 8.70 1.32 13.03
N GLN A 153 8.46 2.60 13.34
CA GLN A 153 9.36 3.68 12.96
C GLN A 153 10.78 3.44 13.49
N ASP A 154 10.92 3.00 14.74
CA ASP A 154 12.22 2.69 15.36
C ASP A 154 12.94 1.51 14.71
N CYS A 155 12.25 0.68 13.93
CA CYS A 155 12.88 -0.32 13.08
C CYS A 155 13.58 0.28 11.85
N GLY A 156 13.33 1.57 11.54
CA GLY A 156 13.94 2.29 10.42
C GLY A 156 13.12 2.29 9.13
N ILE A 157 11.82 1.99 9.19
CA ILE A 157 10.94 2.18 8.04
C ILE A 157 10.80 3.66 7.69
N THR A 158 10.64 3.98 6.41
CA THR A 158 10.57 5.36 5.94
C THR A 158 9.15 5.90 5.80
N GLU A 159 8.13 5.03 5.76
CA GLU A 159 6.71 5.40 5.67
C GLU A 159 5.84 4.28 6.24
N LEU A 160 4.66 4.64 6.75
CA LEU A 160 3.68 3.70 7.31
C LEU A 160 2.31 3.90 6.65
N ALA A 161 1.84 2.90 5.89
CA ALA A 161 0.50 2.87 5.33
C ALA A 161 -0.45 2.05 6.21
N ILE A 162 -1.58 2.66 6.61
CA ILE A 162 -2.54 2.07 7.54
C ILE A 162 -3.91 1.93 6.88
N HIS A 163 -4.39 0.69 6.76
CA HIS A 163 -5.77 0.46 6.37
C HIS A 163 -6.69 0.57 7.61
N GLY A 164 -7.70 1.43 7.52
CA GLY A 164 -8.65 1.74 8.60
C GLY A 164 -9.60 0.60 8.98
N ARG A 165 -9.19 -0.66 8.84
CA ARG A 165 -9.91 -1.87 9.28
C ARG A 165 -8.98 -2.83 9.99
N THR A 166 -9.56 -3.66 10.86
CA THR A 166 -8.88 -4.82 11.42
C THR A 166 -8.82 -5.97 10.42
N ARG A 167 -8.02 -7.01 10.72
CA ARG A 167 -8.00 -8.23 9.89
C ARG A 167 -9.36 -8.94 9.91
N SER A 168 -10.05 -9.00 11.06
CA SER A 168 -11.33 -9.70 11.19
C SER A 168 -12.46 -9.05 10.38
N GLN A 169 -12.42 -7.75 10.22
CA GLN A 169 -13.36 -7.02 9.36
C GLN A 169 -13.17 -7.36 7.87
N MET A 170 -11.95 -7.68 7.45
CA MET A 170 -11.59 -7.83 6.03
C MET A 170 -11.96 -6.57 5.22
N TYR A 171 -13.15 -6.56 4.60
CA TYR A 171 -13.71 -5.43 3.84
C TYR A 171 -15.13 -5.05 4.29
N ARG A 172 -15.61 -5.62 5.41
CA ARG A 172 -16.94 -5.35 5.96
C ARG A 172 -16.92 -4.08 6.80
N GLY A 173 -18.10 -3.46 6.95
CA GLY A 173 -18.26 -2.19 7.68
C GLY A 173 -17.52 -1.03 7.00
N GLU A 174 -17.29 0.03 7.73
CA GLU A 174 -16.57 1.23 7.27
C GLU A 174 -15.14 1.24 7.79
N ALA A 175 -14.24 1.89 7.04
CA ALA A 175 -12.87 2.12 7.47
C ALA A 175 -12.86 3.20 8.57
N ASP A 176 -12.25 2.89 9.69
CA ASP A 176 -12.08 3.82 10.81
C ASP A 176 -10.76 4.59 10.64
N TRP A 177 -10.88 5.86 10.33
CA TRP A 177 -9.75 6.77 10.16
C TRP A 177 -9.33 7.47 11.44
N SER A 178 -10.07 7.32 12.54
CA SER A 178 -9.77 7.98 13.82
C SER A 178 -8.42 7.57 14.38
N LEU A 179 -8.10 6.27 14.34
CA LEU A 179 -6.82 5.75 14.81
C LEU A 179 -5.66 6.11 13.85
N ILE A 180 -5.93 6.26 12.55
CA ILE A 180 -4.92 6.78 11.60
C ILE A 180 -4.55 8.21 11.96
N ARG A 181 -5.55 9.05 12.27
CA ARG A 181 -5.35 10.41 12.79
C ARG A 181 -4.58 10.43 14.10
N GLU A 182 -4.90 9.52 15.01
CA GLU A 182 -4.20 9.42 16.29
C GLU A 182 -2.71 9.12 16.11
N VAL A 183 -2.38 8.15 15.25
CA VAL A 183 -0.98 7.87 14.86
C VAL A 183 -0.33 9.11 14.22
N LYS A 184 -1.03 9.78 13.28
CA LYS A 184 -0.50 10.97 12.60
C LYS A 184 -0.23 12.13 13.57
N ASN A 185 -1.05 12.29 14.57
CA ASN A 185 -0.94 13.37 15.56
C ASN A 185 0.01 13.02 16.73
N ASN A 186 0.57 11.82 16.78
CA ASN A 186 1.56 11.47 17.78
C ASN A 186 2.87 12.26 17.51
N PRO A 187 3.31 13.16 18.42
CA PRO A 187 4.49 14.01 18.19
C PRO A 187 5.81 13.23 18.09
N ARG A 188 5.81 11.94 18.43
CA ARG A 188 6.97 11.05 18.30
C ARG A 188 7.04 10.35 16.95
N ILE A 189 5.99 10.45 16.13
CA ILE A 189 5.98 9.92 14.76
C ILE A 189 6.47 11.00 13.81
N HIS A 190 7.57 10.72 13.12
CA HIS A 190 8.24 11.65 12.20
C HIS A 190 8.19 11.19 10.75
N ILE A 191 7.83 9.92 10.52
CA ILE A 191 7.68 9.36 9.16
C ILE A 191 6.30 9.71 8.58
N PRO A 192 6.16 9.81 7.25
CA PRO A 192 4.88 9.97 6.59
C PRO A 192 3.89 8.86 6.93
N ILE A 193 2.65 9.26 7.24
CA ILE A 193 1.52 8.36 7.47
C ILE A 193 0.59 8.40 6.27
N ILE A 194 0.38 7.23 5.66
CA ILE A 194 -0.48 7.04 4.50
C ILE A 194 -1.79 6.39 4.93
N GLY A 195 -2.90 7.11 4.74
CA GLY A 195 -4.23 6.57 5.04
C GLY A 195 -4.77 5.70 3.91
N ASN A 196 -5.45 4.61 4.26
CA ASN A 196 -6.08 3.71 3.29
C ASN A 196 -7.44 3.20 3.81
N GLY A 197 -8.41 3.08 2.92
CA GLY A 197 -9.75 2.51 3.19
C GLY A 197 -10.89 3.44 2.83
N ASP A 198 -11.80 2.95 2.00
CA ASP A 198 -13.08 3.55 1.58
C ASP A 198 -13.00 4.97 0.96
N VAL A 199 -11.86 5.34 0.43
CA VAL A 199 -11.74 6.57 -0.37
C VAL A 199 -12.13 6.22 -1.81
N THR A 200 -13.33 6.63 -2.20
CA THR A 200 -13.97 6.26 -3.47
C THR A 200 -14.38 7.46 -4.30
N THR A 201 -14.34 8.66 -3.75
CA THR A 201 -14.67 9.91 -4.46
C THR A 201 -13.62 11.00 -4.19
N PRO A 202 -13.55 12.02 -5.08
CA PRO A 202 -12.69 13.19 -4.89
C PRO A 202 -12.95 13.93 -3.57
N GLU A 203 -14.22 14.07 -3.19
CA GLU A 203 -14.63 14.77 -1.96
C GLU A 203 -14.18 14.00 -0.72
N GLN A 204 -14.26 12.66 -0.75
CA GLN A 204 -13.75 11.81 0.33
C GLN A 204 -12.24 11.95 0.46
N ALA A 205 -11.50 12.01 -0.66
CA ALA A 205 -10.06 12.23 -0.62
C ALA A 205 -9.72 13.58 0.04
N LYS A 206 -10.42 14.66 -0.34
CA LYS A 206 -10.24 15.97 0.29
C LYS A 206 -10.55 15.92 1.79
N LYS A 207 -11.69 15.33 2.14
CA LYS A 207 -12.09 15.15 3.55
C LYS A 207 -11.01 14.41 4.35
N CYS A 208 -10.44 13.33 3.79
CA CYS A 208 -9.40 12.58 4.47
C CYS A 208 -8.13 13.41 4.72
N PHE A 209 -7.71 14.24 3.79
CA PHE A 209 -6.58 15.16 4.01
C PHE A 209 -6.91 16.22 5.07
N ASP A 210 -8.08 16.84 4.97
CA ASP A 210 -8.47 17.97 5.83
C ASP A 210 -8.73 17.52 7.28
N GLU A 211 -9.43 16.39 7.48
CA GLU A 211 -9.84 15.94 8.81
C GLU A 211 -8.80 15.10 9.52
N PHE A 212 -8.06 14.25 8.80
CA PHE A 212 -7.12 13.31 9.42
C PHE A 212 -5.66 13.70 9.25
N GLY A 213 -5.35 14.68 8.40
CA GLY A 213 -4.03 15.28 8.25
C GLY A 213 -2.95 14.34 7.71
N VAL A 214 -3.34 13.23 7.06
CA VAL A 214 -2.40 12.24 6.51
C VAL A 214 -1.50 12.83 5.43
N ASP A 215 -0.30 12.28 5.26
CA ASP A 215 0.67 12.77 4.29
C ASP A 215 0.36 12.31 2.87
N ALA A 216 -0.29 11.15 2.73
CA ALA A 216 -0.78 10.61 1.47
C ALA A 216 -2.03 9.75 1.69
N ILE A 217 -2.77 9.50 0.61
CA ILE A 217 -3.90 8.59 0.57
C ILE A 217 -3.59 7.45 -0.40
N MET A 218 -3.80 6.21 0.05
CA MET A 218 -3.65 5.03 -0.78
C MET A 218 -5.03 4.55 -1.23
N VAL A 219 -5.27 4.52 -2.54
CA VAL A 219 -6.55 4.15 -3.17
C VAL A 219 -6.44 2.71 -3.69
N GLY A 220 -7.40 1.88 -3.32
CA GLY A 220 -7.48 0.47 -3.76
C GLY A 220 -8.69 0.22 -4.65
N ARG A 221 -9.69 -0.47 -4.16
CA ARG A 221 -10.88 -0.97 -4.89
C ARG A 221 -11.61 0.07 -5.74
N ALA A 222 -11.53 1.35 -5.39
CA ALA A 222 -12.11 2.43 -6.18
C ALA A 222 -11.47 2.60 -7.56
N THR A 223 -10.30 2.02 -7.79
CA THR A 223 -9.62 2.03 -9.10
C THR A 223 -10.17 0.96 -10.06
N PHE A 224 -10.96 -0.01 -9.57
CA PHE A 224 -11.54 -1.07 -10.40
C PHE A 224 -12.52 -0.46 -11.41
N GLY A 225 -12.22 -0.64 -12.70
CA GLY A 225 -13.01 -0.02 -13.77
C GLY A 225 -12.96 1.50 -13.81
N CYS A 226 -12.13 2.14 -12.97
CA CYS A 226 -12.00 3.59 -12.86
C CYS A 226 -10.55 4.02 -12.54
N PRO A 227 -9.54 3.63 -13.36
CA PRO A 227 -8.15 4.04 -13.09
C PRO A 227 -7.94 5.55 -13.14
N TRP A 228 -8.80 6.29 -13.82
CA TRP A 228 -8.79 7.76 -13.89
C TRP A 228 -9.26 8.46 -12.60
N ILE A 229 -9.66 7.72 -11.57
CA ILE A 229 -10.05 8.29 -10.27
C ILE A 229 -8.92 9.14 -9.67
N PHE A 230 -7.66 8.86 -9.97
CA PHE A 230 -6.52 9.67 -9.55
C PHE A 230 -6.56 11.07 -10.15
N GLU A 231 -6.90 11.18 -11.44
CA GLU A 231 -7.06 12.47 -12.12
C GLU A 231 -8.23 13.26 -11.52
N ASP A 232 -9.36 12.59 -11.29
CA ASP A 232 -10.55 13.21 -10.69
C ASP A 232 -10.24 13.76 -9.28
N MET A 233 -9.57 12.95 -8.45
CA MET A 233 -9.15 13.36 -7.11
C MET A 233 -8.15 14.52 -7.15
N GLN A 234 -7.14 14.47 -8.03
CA GLN A 234 -6.16 15.52 -8.15
C GLN A 234 -6.78 16.85 -8.58
N HIS A 235 -7.67 16.79 -9.58
CA HIS A 235 -8.37 17.98 -10.05
C HIS A 235 -9.18 18.61 -8.91
N TYR A 236 -9.97 17.82 -8.21
CA TYR A 236 -10.78 18.29 -7.10
C TYR A 236 -9.95 18.84 -5.93
N LEU A 237 -8.84 18.20 -5.59
CA LEU A 237 -7.91 18.68 -4.56
C LEU A 237 -7.27 20.02 -4.93
N ALA A 238 -7.07 20.27 -6.22
CA ALA A 238 -6.47 21.51 -6.71
C ALA A 238 -7.47 22.66 -6.88
N THR A 239 -8.71 22.37 -7.28
CA THR A 239 -9.70 23.36 -7.71
C THR A 239 -10.95 23.45 -6.83
N GLY A 240 -11.30 22.37 -6.13
CA GLY A 240 -12.59 22.21 -5.45
C GLY A 240 -13.74 21.87 -6.39
N GLU A 241 -13.49 21.65 -7.68
CA GLU A 241 -14.50 21.35 -8.69
C GLU A 241 -14.36 19.90 -9.20
N LEU A 242 -15.50 19.27 -9.51
CA LEU A 242 -15.51 17.95 -10.11
C LEU A 242 -15.27 18.05 -11.62
N LEU A 243 -14.52 17.11 -12.18
CA LEU A 243 -14.45 16.94 -13.64
C LEU A 243 -15.81 16.47 -14.20
N PRO A 244 -16.15 16.88 -15.44
CA PRO A 244 -17.36 16.40 -16.08
C PRO A 244 -17.28 14.86 -16.25
N PRO A 245 -18.45 14.17 -16.19
CA PRO A 245 -18.51 12.73 -16.42
C PRO A 245 -17.92 12.35 -17.79
N ARG A 246 -17.13 11.31 -17.83
CA ARG A 246 -16.57 10.77 -19.06
C ARG A 246 -17.62 10.03 -19.88
N SER A 247 -17.53 10.08 -21.18
CA SER A 247 -18.44 9.31 -22.03
C SER A 247 -18.19 7.81 -21.90
N MET A 248 -19.24 7.01 -22.13
CA MET A 248 -19.12 5.56 -22.15
C MET A 248 -18.09 5.09 -23.18
N GLN A 249 -18.06 5.72 -24.36
CA GLN A 249 -17.09 5.39 -25.40
C GLN A 249 -15.67 5.59 -24.92
N TRP A 250 -15.37 6.70 -24.25
CA TRP A 250 -14.06 6.97 -23.68
C TRP A 250 -13.65 5.91 -22.65
N CYS A 251 -14.58 5.51 -21.74
CA CYS A 251 -14.31 4.45 -20.76
C CYS A 251 -13.99 3.10 -21.43
N VAL A 252 -14.73 2.76 -22.52
CA VAL A 252 -14.48 1.54 -23.30
C VAL A 252 -13.12 1.59 -23.99
N ASP A 253 -12.73 2.73 -24.53
CA ASP A 253 -11.42 2.87 -25.20
C ASP A 253 -10.26 2.70 -24.22
N ILE A 254 -10.36 3.26 -23.00
CA ILE A 254 -9.39 3.02 -21.93
C ILE A 254 -9.34 1.53 -21.52
N LEU A 255 -10.50 0.85 -21.46
CA LEU A 255 -10.54 -0.57 -21.13
C LEU A 255 -9.86 -1.42 -22.21
N LYS A 256 -10.05 -1.11 -23.51
CA LYS A 256 -9.37 -1.79 -24.61
C LYS A 256 -7.85 -1.61 -24.52
N GLU A 257 -7.41 -0.38 -24.29
CA GLU A 257 -5.99 -0.08 -24.12
C GLU A 257 -5.34 -0.83 -22.95
N HIS A 258 -6.11 -1.12 -21.90
CA HIS A 258 -5.63 -1.93 -20.77
C HIS A 258 -5.43 -3.41 -21.14
N VAL A 259 -6.20 -3.93 -22.10
CA VAL A 259 -6.18 -5.36 -22.50
C VAL A 259 -5.17 -5.64 -23.63
N GLU A 260 -4.86 -4.65 -24.45
CA GLU A 260 -3.85 -4.70 -25.52
C GLU A 260 -2.42 -4.62 -24.96
#